data_079561fb123c86a99ba31c5b9cd230cb
#
_entry.id   079561fb123c86a99ba31c5b9cd230cb
#
_cell.length_a   1.000
_cell.length_b   1.000
_cell.length_c   1.000
_cell.angle_alpha   90.00
_cell.angle_beta   90.00
_cell.angle_gamma   90.00
#
_symmetry.space_group_name_H-M   'P 1'
#
loop_
_entity.id
_entity.type
_entity.pdbx_description
1 polymer ?
#
loop_
_entity_poly.entity_id
_entity_poly.type
_entity_poly.pdbx_seq_one_letter_code
_entity_poly.pdbx_strand_id
1 'polypeptide(L)'
;MADSFARDIVIHHLDLLFNIKSSDILTELHFIYSKKTGRIKSFGSKDFSFGTLRSDGGIALTIEGAQALFKTIAFRENCVIPKHEAIPFIKEGKSLFCKHILWIGSNIKVGSECVVIDNDGKILAVGKSLIYSLCFKSNVKRGIAIKIRKGLKSRAINE
;
A
#
# COMPACT_ATOMS: atom_id res chain seq x y z
N MET A 1 -28.06 3.70 2.34
CA MET A 1 -27.81 4.64 1.20
C MET A 1 -26.48 5.37 1.32
N ALA A 2 -26.13 5.97 2.45
CA ALA A 2 -24.84 6.64 2.64
C ALA A 2 -23.64 5.69 2.45
N ASP A 3 -23.73 4.45 2.92
CA ASP A 3 -22.67 3.46 2.81
C ASP A 3 -22.43 2.96 1.39
N SER A 4 -23.47 2.92 0.57
CA SER A 4 -23.33 2.56 -0.85
C SER A 4 -22.52 3.61 -1.62
N PHE A 5 -22.81 4.89 -1.39
CA PHE A 5 -22.08 5.99 -2.01
C PHE A 5 -20.62 6.05 -1.52
N ALA A 6 -20.42 5.88 -0.22
CA ALA A 6 -19.07 5.82 0.36
C ALA A 6 -18.26 4.65 -0.22
N ARG A 7 -18.91 3.50 -0.38
CA ARG A 7 -18.30 2.33 -1.00
C ARG A 7 -17.85 2.62 -2.43
N ASP A 8 -18.71 3.23 -3.24
CA ASP A 8 -18.38 3.57 -4.62
C ASP A 8 -17.20 4.53 -4.71
N ILE A 9 -17.14 5.54 -3.84
CA ILE A 9 -15.99 6.47 -3.77
C ILE A 9 -14.70 5.71 -3.50
N VAL A 10 -14.68 4.86 -2.49
CA VAL A 10 -13.46 4.12 -2.09
C VAL A 10 -13.05 3.13 -3.18
N ILE A 11 -13.99 2.38 -3.73
CA ILE A 11 -13.72 1.44 -4.82
C ILE A 11 -13.11 2.15 -6.03
N HIS A 12 -13.69 3.27 -6.46
CA HIS A 12 -13.14 4.03 -7.59
C HIS A 12 -11.73 4.56 -7.32
N HIS A 13 -11.47 5.04 -6.10
CA HIS A 13 -10.13 5.49 -5.70
C HIS A 13 -9.11 4.34 -5.74
N LEU A 14 -9.46 3.19 -5.19
CA LEU A 14 -8.59 2.01 -5.20
C LEU A 14 -8.31 1.56 -6.63
N ASP A 15 -9.33 1.48 -7.46
CA ASP A 15 -9.19 1.00 -8.83
C ASP A 15 -8.31 1.94 -9.66
N LEU A 16 -8.46 3.25 -9.49
CA LEU A 16 -7.62 4.24 -10.19
C LEU A 16 -6.17 4.24 -9.70
N LEU A 17 -5.97 4.23 -8.38
CA LEU A 17 -4.61 4.33 -7.80
C LEU A 17 -3.80 3.07 -8.04
N PHE A 18 -4.42 1.90 -7.94
CA PHE A 18 -3.73 0.62 -8.00
C PHE A 18 -3.93 -0.13 -9.31
N ASN A 19 -4.71 0.43 -10.24
CA ASN A 19 -5.04 -0.18 -11.53
C ASN A 19 -5.58 -1.61 -11.36
N ILE A 20 -6.58 -1.75 -10.50
CA ILE A 20 -7.22 -3.02 -10.15
C ILE A 20 -8.73 -2.93 -10.28
N LYS A 21 -9.42 -4.03 -10.07
CA LYS A 21 -10.86 -4.11 -9.92
C LYS A 21 -11.17 -4.61 -8.51
N SER A 22 -11.29 -3.68 -7.56
CA SER A 22 -11.41 -4.00 -6.14
C SER A 22 -12.83 -4.42 -5.72
N SER A 23 -13.86 -4.11 -6.51
CA SER A 23 -15.24 -4.43 -6.19
C SER A 23 -15.50 -5.93 -5.97
N ASP A 24 -14.74 -6.79 -6.64
CA ASP A 24 -14.91 -8.23 -6.58
C ASP A 24 -14.34 -8.85 -5.30
N ILE A 25 -13.41 -8.17 -4.66
CA ILE A 25 -12.71 -8.65 -3.45
C ILE A 25 -13.11 -7.90 -2.18
N LEU A 26 -13.67 -6.69 -2.32
CA LEU A 26 -14.12 -5.86 -1.21
C LEU A 26 -15.65 -5.79 -1.20
N THR A 27 -16.30 -6.85 -0.73
CA THR A 27 -17.76 -6.97 -0.74
C THR A 27 -18.43 -6.19 0.39
N GLU A 28 -17.83 -6.21 1.57
CA GLU A 28 -18.30 -5.49 2.74
C GLU A 28 -17.25 -4.50 3.20
N LEU A 29 -17.60 -3.23 3.23
CA LEU A 29 -16.74 -2.17 3.73
C LEU A 29 -17.44 -1.40 4.84
N HIS A 30 -16.68 -1.10 5.89
CA HIS A 30 -17.05 -0.22 6.98
C HIS A 30 -16.24 1.07 6.88
N PHE A 31 -16.86 2.19 7.21
CA PHE A 31 -16.26 3.52 7.05
C PHE A 31 -16.21 4.26 8.36
N ILE A 32 -15.14 5.01 8.56
CA ILE A 32 -15.02 5.98 9.65
C ILE A 32 -14.96 7.36 9.00
N TYR A 33 -15.81 8.26 9.50
CA TYR A 33 -15.91 9.62 9.01
C TYR A 33 -15.21 10.59 9.93
N SER A 34 -14.63 11.63 9.35
CA SER A 34 -14.06 12.74 10.11
C SER A 34 -15.18 13.55 10.75
N LYS A 35 -15.16 13.70 12.06
CA LYS A 35 -16.12 14.54 12.79
C LYS A 35 -16.03 16.01 12.38
N LYS A 36 -14.85 16.47 11.96
CA LYS A 36 -14.61 17.87 11.58
C LYS A 36 -15.13 18.19 10.18
N THR A 37 -14.95 17.28 9.22
CA THR A 37 -15.23 17.55 7.81
C THR A 37 -16.38 16.75 7.22
N GLY A 38 -16.85 15.71 7.91
CA GLY A 38 -17.84 14.76 7.39
C GLY A 38 -17.33 13.86 6.27
N ARG A 39 -16.06 13.97 5.88
CA ARG A 39 -15.46 13.15 4.82
C ARG A 39 -15.05 11.78 5.35
N ILE A 40 -14.97 10.79 4.46
CA ILE A 40 -14.45 9.48 4.79
C ILE A 40 -12.99 9.63 5.24
N LYS A 41 -12.68 9.17 6.44
CA LYS A 41 -11.35 9.18 7.01
C LYS A 41 -10.63 7.86 6.72
N SER A 42 -11.29 6.74 7.00
CA SER A 42 -10.74 5.41 6.80
C SER A 42 -11.82 4.41 6.40
N PHE A 43 -11.38 3.30 5.86
CA PHE A 43 -12.24 2.20 5.44
C PHE A 43 -11.60 0.86 5.80
N GLY A 44 -12.42 -0.16 5.92
CA GLY A 44 -11.93 -1.49 6.25
C GLY A 44 -13.04 -2.50 6.42
N SER A 45 -12.69 -3.63 7.03
CA SER A 45 -13.64 -4.63 7.49
C SER A 45 -14.17 -4.26 8.87
N LYS A 46 -15.06 -5.09 9.41
CA LYS A 46 -15.57 -4.93 10.76
C LYS A 46 -14.44 -4.91 11.82
N ASP A 47 -13.40 -5.72 11.61
CA ASP A 47 -12.35 -5.94 12.61
C ASP A 47 -11.05 -5.19 12.31
N PHE A 48 -10.79 -4.84 11.03
CA PHE A 48 -9.52 -4.25 10.60
C PHE A 48 -9.71 -3.04 9.71
N SER A 49 -8.94 -1.99 9.96
CA SER A 49 -8.78 -0.90 9.00
C SER A 49 -7.92 -1.36 7.82
N PHE A 50 -8.36 -1.07 6.60
CA PHE A 50 -7.62 -1.38 5.38
C PHE A 50 -6.82 -0.20 4.86
N GLY A 51 -7.30 1.01 5.11
CA GLY A 51 -6.59 2.19 4.65
C GLY A 51 -7.24 3.49 5.12
N THR A 52 -6.49 4.56 4.90
CA THR A 52 -6.89 5.93 5.21
C THR A 52 -6.90 6.76 3.92
N LEU A 53 -7.96 7.52 3.71
CA LEU A 53 -8.02 8.49 2.60
C LEU A 53 -7.26 9.75 3.00
N ARG A 54 -6.30 10.12 2.16
CA ARG A 54 -5.48 11.30 2.39
C ARG A 54 -6.12 12.52 1.72
N SER A 55 -5.81 13.71 2.22
CA SER A 55 -6.31 14.96 1.68
C SER A 55 -5.84 15.24 0.24
N ASP A 56 -4.73 14.63 -0.18
CA ASP A 56 -4.18 14.75 -1.54
C ASP A 56 -4.82 13.78 -2.55
N GLY A 57 -5.83 13.02 -2.14
CA GLY A 57 -6.48 12.00 -2.97
C GLY A 57 -5.82 10.63 -2.93
N GLY A 58 -4.71 10.48 -2.22
CA GLY A 58 -4.02 9.21 -2.06
C GLY A 58 -4.67 8.35 -0.97
N ILE A 59 -4.30 7.09 -0.96
CA ILE A 59 -4.69 6.12 0.07
C ILE A 59 -3.44 5.57 0.73
N ALA A 60 -3.42 5.61 2.06
CA ALA A 60 -2.38 4.95 2.85
C ALA A 60 -2.92 3.60 3.33
N LEU A 61 -2.32 2.50 2.88
CA LEU A 61 -2.75 1.15 3.23
C LEU A 61 -2.20 0.70 4.59
N THR A 62 -2.97 -0.13 5.27
CA THR A 62 -2.48 -0.97 6.37
C THR A 62 -1.92 -2.28 5.81
N ILE A 63 -1.26 -3.07 6.65
CA ILE A 63 -0.83 -4.43 6.29
C ILE A 63 -2.06 -5.29 5.91
N GLU A 64 -3.12 -5.19 6.69
CA GLU A 64 -4.37 -5.93 6.46
C GLU A 64 -5.05 -5.48 5.15
N GLY A 65 -5.01 -4.20 4.84
CA GLY A 65 -5.51 -3.65 3.58
C GLY A 65 -4.71 -4.17 2.38
N ALA A 66 -3.39 -4.21 2.50
CA ALA A 66 -2.51 -4.77 1.48
C ALA A 66 -2.80 -6.26 1.26
N GLN A 67 -3.00 -7.03 2.33
CA GLN A 67 -3.37 -8.44 2.24
C GLN A 67 -4.71 -8.64 1.52
N ALA A 68 -5.70 -7.79 1.80
CA ALA A 68 -7.00 -7.86 1.15
C ALA A 68 -6.90 -7.57 -0.36
N LEU A 69 -6.17 -6.53 -0.75
CA LEU A 69 -6.00 -6.15 -2.15
C LEU A 69 -5.10 -7.12 -2.93
N PHE A 70 -4.16 -7.74 -2.27
CA PHE A 70 -3.23 -8.71 -2.89
C PHE A 70 -3.93 -9.98 -3.42
N LYS A 71 -5.17 -10.22 -3.03
CA LYS A 71 -6.01 -11.28 -3.61
C LYS A 71 -6.27 -11.06 -5.11
N THR A 72 -6.18 -9.83 -5.59
CA THR A 72 -6.25 -9.50 -7.01
C THR A 72 -4.87 -9.62 -7.63
N ILE A 73 -4.73 -10.41 -8.70
CA ILE A 73 -3.45 -10.64 -9.38
C ILE A 73 -2.84 -9.34 -9.88
N ALA A 74 -3.66 -8.43 -10.42
CA ALA A 74 -3.20 -7.13 -10.92
C ALA A 74 -2.56 -6.25 -9.85
N PHE A 75 -2.86 -6.45 -8.58
CA PHE A 75 -2.28 -5.68 -7.47
C PHE A 75 -0.78 -5.86 -7.35
N ARG A 76 -0.23 -6.97 -7.83
CA ARG A 76 1.21 -7.24 -7.83
C ARG A 76 2.03 -6.14 -8.51
N GLU A 77 1.45 -5.43 -9.51
CA GLU A 77 2.12 -4.32 -10.18
C GLU A 77 2.33 -3.08 -9.29
N ASN A 78 1.77 -3.09 -8.09
CA ASN A 78 1.98 -2.08 -7.05
C ASN A 78 2.96 -2.56 -5.96
N CYS A 79 3.64 -3.66 -6.18
CA CYS A 79 4.49 -4.31 -5.19
C CYS A 79 5.96 -4.22 -5.57
N VAL A 80 6.80 -4.39 -4.55
CA VAL A 80 8.26 -4.44 -4.68
C VAL A 80 8.76 -5.69 -3.97
N ILE A 81 9.70 -6.39 -4.59
CA ILE A 81 10.36 -7.54 -3.97
C ILE A 81 11.79 -7.11 -3.63
N PRO A 82 12.18 -7.10 -2.36
CA PRO A 82 13.54 -6.78 -1.95
C PRO A 82 14.45 -8.01 -2.07
N LYS A 83 15.76 -7.76 -2.12
CA LYS A 83 16.75 -8.80 -1.93
C LYS A 83 16.61 -9.42 -0.53
N HIS A 84 16.90 -10.70 -0.42
CA HIS A 84 16.68 -11.46 0.81
C HIS A 84 17.35 -10.84 2.05
N GLU A 85 18.54 -10.31 1.90
CA GLU A 85 19.29 -9.65 2.99
C GLU A 85 18.60 -8.42 3.59
N ALA A 86 17.74 -7.75 2.82
CA ALA A 86 17.00 -6.57 3.28
C ALA A 86 15.72 -6.90 4.05
N ILE A 87 15.20 -8.11 3.92
CA ILE A 87 13.89 -8.51 4.47
C ILE A 87 13.78 -8.26 5.98
N PRO A 88 14.73 -8.63 6.84
CA PRO A 88 14.61 -8.40 8.28
C PRO A 88 14.44 -6.91 8.63
N PHE A 89 15.16 -6.04 7.93
CA PHE A 89 15.10 -4.59 8.16
C PHE A 89 13.76 -3.99 7.69
N ILE A 90 13.24 -4.47 6.56
CA ILE A 90 11.94 -4.05 6.04
C ILE A 90 10.82 -4.43 7.00
N LYS A 91 10.83 -5.63 7.54
CA LYS A 91 9.85 -6.07 8.54
C LYS A 91 9.83 -5.21 9.79
N GLU A 92 10.98 -4.64 10.16
CA GLU A 92 11.10 -3.72 11.29
C GLU A 92 10.67 -2.28 10.97
N GLY A 93 10.34 -1.99 9.72
CA GLY A 93 9.89 -0.68 9.29
C GLY A 93 10.99 0.24 8.76
N LYS A 94 12.18 -0.28 8.52
CA LYS A 94 13.27 0.48 7.93
C LYS A 94 13.09 0.63 6.42
N SER A 95 13.50 1.78 5.89
CA SER A 95 13.33 2.10 4.46
C SER A 95 14.11 1.15 3.55
N LEU A 96 13.54 0.90 2.37
CA LEU A 96 14.16 0.06 1.34
C LEU A 96 15.00 0.93 0.41
N PHE A 97 16.29 0.61 0.33
CA PHE A 97 17.22 1.29 -0.58
C PHE A 97 17.15 0.70 -1.98
N CYS A 98 17.41 1.54 -3.00
CA CYS A 98 17.37 1.14 -4.40
C CYS A 98 18.26 -0.08 -4.69
N LYS A 99 19.44 -0.16 -4.07
CA LYS A 99 20.39 -1.28 -4.26
C LYS A 99 19.87 -2.63 -3.76
N HIS A 100 18.85 -2.63 -2.92
CA HIS A 100 18.27 -3.84 -2.32
C HIS A 100 16.97 -4.28 -2.99
N ILE A 101 16.58 -3.66 -4.11
CA ILE A 101 15.41 -4.07 -4.87
C ILE A 101 15.79 -5.19 -5.84
N LEU A 102 15.03 -6.29 -5.79
CA LEU A 102 15.14 -7.38 -6.74
C LEU A 102 14.17 -7.21 -7.90
N TRP A 103 12.93 -6.81 -7.62
CA TRP A 103 11.88 -6.60 -8.60
C TRP A 103 10.96 -5.46 -8.16
N ILE A 104 10.45 -4.71 -9.13
CA ILE A 104 9.52 -3.61 -8.91
C ILE A 104 8.37 -3.69 -9.92
N GLY A 105 7.15 -3.53 -9.42
CA GLY A 105 5.95 -3.51 -10.25
C GLY A 105 5.84 -2.27 -11.14
N SER A 106 5.15 -2.40 -12.26
CA SER A 106 5.09 -1.39 -13.31
C SER A 106 4.23 -0.17 -12.98
N ASN A 107 3.30 -0.28 -12.02
CA ASN A 107 2.41 0.81 -11.65
C ASN A 107 3.00 1.74 -10.57
N ILE A 108 4.23 1.56 -10.19
CA ILE A 108 4.89 2.36 -9.13
C ILE A 108 5.47 3.63 -9.72
N LYS A 109 5.07 4.77 -9.17
CA LYS A 109 5.52 6.13 -9.51
C LYS A 109 5.98 6.83 -8.24
N VAL A 110 6.66 7.96 -8.37
CA VAL A 110 7.00 8.80 -7.22
C VAL A 110 5.73 9.20 -6.48
N GLY A 111 5.68 8.93 -5.19
CA GLY A 111 4.52 9.21 -4.35
C GLY A 111 3.46 8.11 -4.33
N SER A 112 3.59 7.06 -5.13
CA SER A 112 2.66 5.93 -5.08
C SER A 112 2.73 5.21 -3.74
N GLU A 113 1.57 4.84 -3.22
CA GLU A 113 1.49 3.83 -2.17
C GLU A 113 1.92 2.50 -2.77
N CYS A 114 2.77 1.78 -2.07
CA CYS A 114 3.28 0.50 -2.55
C CYS A 114 3.46 -0.50 -1.40
N VAL A 115 3.53 -1.75 -1.76
CA VAL A 115 3.61 -2.87 -0.82
C VAL A 115 4.89 -3.64 -1.08
N VAL A 116 5.64 -3.94 -0.04
CA VAL A 116 6.83 -4.79 -0.13
C VAL A 116 6.42 -6.22 0.21
N ILE A 117 6.71 -7.14 -0.70
CA ILE A 117 6.40 -8.56 -0.57
C ILE A 117 7.67 -9.40 -0.69
N ASP A 118 7.64 -10.62 -0.19
CA ASP A 118 8.69 -11.60 -0.45
C ASP A 118 8.42 -12.38 -1.75
N ASN A 119 9.32 -13.31 -2.10
CA ASN A 119 9.18 -14.12 -3.31
C ASN A 119 7.94 -15.02 -3.29
N ASP A 120 7.42 -15.35 -2.12
CA ASP A 120 6.23 -16.19 -1.94
C ASP A 120 4.94 -15.36 -1.92
N GLY A 121 5.04 -14.05 -2.04
CA GLY A 121 3.89 -13.15 -2.02
C GLY A 121 3.41 -12.76 -0.63
N LYS A 122 4.21 -13.01 0.40
CA LYS A 122 3.88 -12.57 1.76
C LYS A 122 4.13 -11.07 1.90
N ILE A 123 3.16 -10.36 2.47
CA ILE A 123 3.27 -8.93 2.74
C ILE A 123 4.30 -8.69 3.86
N LEU A 124 5.31 -7.88 3.56
CA LEU A 124 6.36 -7.53 4.51
C LEU A 124 6.18 -6.15 5.10
N ALA A 125 5.75 -5.20 4.29
CA ALA A 125 5.60 -3.81 4.68
C ALA A 125 4.75 -3.03 3.70
N VAL A 126 4.28 -1.87 4.14
CA VAL A 126 3.60 -0.88 3.31
C VAL A 126 4.32 0.46 3.43
N GLY A 127 4.32 1.23 2.37
CA GLY A 127 4.98 2.52 2.35
C GLY A 127 4.73 3.30 1.08
N LYS A 128 5.56 4.30 0.87
CA LYS A 128 5.46 5.25 -0.24
C LYS A 128 6.70 5.20 -1.10
N SER A 129 6.52 5.12 -2.40
CA SER A 129 7.64 5.12 -3.34
C SER A 129 8.23 6.52 -3.52
N LEU A 130 9.55 6.60 -3.55
CA LEU A 130 10.31 7.79 -3.89
C LEU A 130 10.88 7.72 -5.31
N ILE A 131 10.64 6.63 -6.03
CA ILE A 131 11.14 6.41 -7.38
C ILE A 131 10.04 5.96 -8.33
N TYR A 132 10.28 6.12 -9.63
CA TYR A 132 9.49 5.47 -10.69
C TYR A 132 10.01 4.06 -10.96
N SER A 133 9.13 3.16 -11.33
CA SER A 133 9.51 1.81 -11.76
C SER A 133 10.51 1.82 -12.93
N LEU A 134 10.36 2.78 -13.85
CA LEU A 134 11.28 2.95 -14.99
C LEU A 134 12.68 3.34 -14.55
N CYS A 135 12.84 4.10 -13.47
CA CYS A 135 14.15 4.48 -12.95
C CYS A 135 14.95 3.28 -12.43
N PHE A 136 14.28 2.21 -12.04
CA PHE A 136 14.94 0.98 -11.62
C PHE A 136 15.72 0.30 -12.76
N LYS A 137 15.27 0.49 -13.99
CA LYS A 137 15.94 -0.04 -15.18
C LYS A 137 17.20 0.76 -15.56
N SER A 138 17.33 1.99 -15.04
CA SER A 138 18.53 2.79 -15.23
C SER A 138 19.62 2.34 -14.25
N ASN A 139 20.89 2.60 -14.58
CA ASN A 139 22.02 2.22 -13.73
C ASN A 139 22.17 3.06 -12.44
N VAL A 140 21.25 4.00 -12.19
CA VAL A 140 21.28 4.85 -11.01
C VAL A 140 20.51 4.18 -9.88
N LYS A 141 21.22 3.40 -9.08
CA LYS A 141 20.67 2.65 -7.92
C LYS A 141 21.12 3.27 -6.60
N ARG A 142 20.91 4.56 -6.42
CA ARG A 142 21.32 5.27 -5.21
C ARG A 142 20.11 5.75 -4.41
N GLY A 143 20.28 5.78 -3.09
CA GLY A 143 19.31 6.34 -2.15
C GLY A 143 18.16 5.41 -1.79
N ILE A 144 17.19 6.00 -1.11
CA ILE A 144 15.98 5.30 -0.64
C ILE A 144 14.98 5.21 -1.79
N ALA A 145 14.50 4.01 -2.05
CA ALA A 145 13.45 3.75 -3.04
C ALA A 145 12.06 3.81 -2.42
N ILE A 146 11.88 3.13 -1.29
CA ILE A 146 10.60 3.03 -0.59
C ILE A 146 10.77 3.51 0.83
N LYS A 147 10.02 4.54 1.19
CA LYS A 147 9.90 4.98 2.58
C LYS A 147 8.84 4.12 3.25
N ILE A 148 9.29 3.19 4.08
CA ILE A 148 8.38 2.29 4.81
C ILE A 148 7.64 3.08 5.89
N ARG A 149 6.32 2.94 5.89
CA ARG A 149 5.47 3.50 6.93
C ARG A 149 5.21 2.50 8.05
N LYS A 150 4.98 1.24 7.68
CA LYS A 150 4.77 0.15 8.64
C LYS A 150 5.32 -1.16 8.10
N GLY A 151 6.15 -1.82 8.89
CA GLY A 151 6.62 -3.18 8.64
C GLY A 151 5.81 -4.20 9.41
N LEU A 152 5.87 -5.44 8.97
CA LEU A 152 5.12 -6.56 9.56
C LEU A 152 5.41 -6.75 11.05
N LYS A 153 6.65 -6.49 11.47
CA LYS A 153 7.11 -6.61 12.86
C LYS A 153 7.33 -5.27 13.56
N SER A 154 7.05 -4.15 12.88
CA SER A 154 7.16 -2.86 13.54
C SER A 154 6.12 -2.81 14.66
N ARG A 155 6.59 -2.49 15.86
CA ARG A 155 5.71 -2.31 17.02
C ARG A 155 4.73 -1.19 16.70
N ALA A 156 3.47 -1.39 17.02
CA ALA A 156 2.55 -0.27 17.14
C ALA A 156 3.22 0.70 18.12
N ILE A 157 3.38 1.96 17.71
CA ILE A 157 3.77 3.01 18.64
C ILE A 157 2.64 3.00 19.66
N ASN A 158 2.95 2.51 20.85
CA ASN A 158 2.01 2.59 21.97
C ASN A 158 1.78 4.07 22.24
N GLU A 159 0.62 4.47 21.96
CA GLU A 159 0.08 5.77 22.27
C GLU A 159 0.10 6.01 23.78
#